data_0b99b8d60ef4ccfcf6e0a4996421c09c
#
_entry.id   0b99b8d60ef4ccfcf6e0a4996421c09c
#
_cell.length_a   1.000
_cell.length_b   1.000
_cell.length_c   1.000
_cell.angle_alpha   90.00
_cell.angle_beta   90.00
_cell.angle_gamma   90.00
#
_symmetry.space_group_name_H-M   'P 1'
#
loop_
_entity.id
_entity.type
_entity.pdbx_description
1 polymer ?
#
loop_
_entity_poly.entity_id
_entity_poly.type
_entity_poly.pdbx_seq_one_letter_code
_entity_poly.pdbx_strand_id
1 'polypeptide(L)'
;VVASADNAKLPANQQRGPVIPFPFDALFAGAKTPTLNIPNSGNIPFVANANLQDGFSTTASWFIDIFGMVDMTTVPANLLILNSATGLPLTYKTDFEIQTSTVKDSSGIPINAQRTRLLIEPLKPLAPNTTYIVVLKKGVKTTNGGMVQPSYMFNLLNSDTKITDRSDSYLTRFSAAEKANLEALRTLLVRKTVNTLKAIPPLGVTDNNVLLAYSITTQSTTKTLDMMAAKIASEAAMNEIAAVPIGQTVAQVLTAAGQTTTPPNADQTDVYVGTLKVPY
;
A
#
# COMPACT_ATOMS: atom_id res chain seq x y z
N VAL A 1 5.73 6.86 15.24
CA VAL A 1 6.18 8.20 14.88
C VAL A 1 6.76 8.99 16.06
N VAL A 2 7.56 8.55 16.88
CA VAL A 2 8.39 9.38 17.76
C VAL A 2 9.65 8.59 18.05
N ALA A 3 10.77 8.92 17.40
CA ALA A 3 12.03 8.74 18.09
C ALA A 3 12.03 9.81 19.17
N SER A 4 11.66 9.46 20.38
CA SER A 4 11.72 10.40 21.49
C SER A 4 13.18 10.77 21.75
N ALA A 5 13.40 11.93 22.38
CA ALA A 5 14.68 12.27 22.98
C ALA A 5 15.22 11.13 23.87
N ASP A 6 14.35 10.25 24.34
CA ASP A 6 14.68 9.07 25.14
C ASP A 6 15.33 7.95 24.33
N ASN A 7 15.09 7.83 23.01
CA ASN A 7 15.81 6.85 22.18
C ASN A 7 17.30 7.16 22.06
N ALA A 8 17.67 8.45 22.07
CA ALA A 8 19.08 8.86 22.07
C ALA A 8 19.80 8.58 23.40
N LYS A 9 19.06 8.41 24.49
CA LYS A 9 19.59 8.04 25.80
C LYS A 9 19.77 6.54 26.00
N LEU A 10 19.19 5.73 25.10
CA LEU A 10 19.36 4.28 25.15
C LEU A 10 20.77 3.88 24.68
N PRO A 11 21.34 2.79 25.21
CA PRO A 11 22.55 2.18 24.67
C PRO A 11 22.41 1.94 23.16
N ALA A 12 23.49 2.05 22.40
CA ALA A 12 23.49 1.99 20.93
C ALA A 12 22.81 0.71 20.38
N ASN A 13 22.96 -0.42 21.07
CA ASN A 13 22.30 -1.69 20.74
C ASN A 13 20.80 -1.74 21.04
N GLN A 14 20.30 -0.76 21.79
CA GLN A 14 18.87 -0.60 22.10
C GLN A 14 18.25 0.59 21.35
N GLN A 15 19.08 1.43 20.71
CA GLN A 15 18.58 2.48 19.86
C GLN A 15 17.94 1.87 18.63
N ARG A 16 16.68 2.20 18.42
CA ARG A 16 15.91 1.75 17.25
C ARG A 16 15.93 2.84 16.21
N GLY A 17 16.05 2.42 14.97
CA GLY A 17 15.86 3.31 13.82
C GLY A 17 14.51 4.01 13.85
N PRO A 18 14.29 5.01 12.99
CA PRO A 18 13.01 5.70 12.91
C PRO A 18 11.92 4.68 12.61
N VAL A 19 10.86 4.69 13.43
CA VAL A 19 9.67 3.87 13.17
C VAL A 19 8.86 4.61 12.13
N ILE A 20 8.80 4.03 10.95
CA ILE A 20 7.98 4.51 9.85
C ILE A 20 6.63 3.80 9.88
N PRO A 21 5.54 4.47 9.44
CA PRO A 21 4.27 3.81 9.24
C PRO A 21 4.40 2.74 8.15
N PHE A 22 3.55 1.74 8.17
CA PHE A 22 3.51 0.74 7.11
C PHE A 22 2.05 0.45 6.76
N PRO A 23 1.74 0.34 5.47
CA PRO A 23 2.59 0.59 4.31
C PRO A 23 2.90 2.09 4.11
N PHE A 24 3.87 2.41 3.24
CA PHE A 24 4.28 3.78 2.95
C PHE A 24 4.94 3.88 1.57
N ASP A 25 4.55 4.85 0.76
CA ASP A 25 5.02 5.01 -0.63
C ASP A 25 6.53 5.30 -0.76
N ALA A 26 7.21 5.68 0.33
CA ALA A 26 8.66 5.74 0.33
C ALA A 26 9.34 4.40 0.01
N LEU A 27 8.62 3.28 0.15
CA LEU A 27 9.11 1.94 -0.21
C LEU A 27 9.13 1.69 -1.72
N PHE A 28 8.69 2.62 -2.55
CA PHE A 28 8.94 2.63 -4.00
C PHE A 28 10.26 3.32 -4.37
N ALA A 29 10.89 4.05 -3.44
CA ALA A 29 12.07 4.83 -3.71
C ALA A 29 13.25 3.95 -4.14
N GLY A 30 13.92 4.35 -5.21
CA GLY A 30 15.07 3.63 -5.76
C GLY A 30 14.74 2.37 -6.57
N ALA A 31 13.47 2.02 -6.75
CA ALA A 31 13.06 0.95 -7.65
C ALA A 31 13.37 1.32 -9.11
N LYS A 32 13.85 0.35 -9.88
CA LYS A 32 14.10 0.50 -11.34
C LYS A 32 12.83 0.38 -12.17
N THR A 33 11.80 -0.22 -11.59
CA THR A 33 10.47 -0.45 -12.15
C THR A 33 9.44 0.16 -11.20
N PRO A 34 8.21 0.46 -11.64
CA PRO A 34 7.16 0.97 -10.75
C PRO A 34 6.63 -0.13 -9.82
N THR A 35 7.53 -0.76 -9.07
CA THR A 35 7.24 -1.82 -8.09
C THR A 35 7.84 -1.44 -6.74
N LEU A 36 7.44 -2.14 -5.69
CA LEU A 36 7.98 -1.95 -4.35
C LEU A 36 9.50 -2.22 -4.32
N ASN A 37 10.20 -1.53 -3.43
CA ASN A 37 11.62 -1.70 -3.17
C ASN A 37 11.87 -1.83 -1.65
N ILE A 38 11.24 -2.83 -1.05
CA ILE A 38 11.43 -3.15 0.35
C ILE A 38 12.85 -3.71 0.54
N PRO A 39 13.65 -3.18 1.46
CA PRO A 39 14.99 -3.69 1.74
C PRO A 39 14.96 -5.19 2.08
N ASN A 40 15.78 -5.97 1.38
CA ASN A 40 15.83 -7.43 1.52
C ASN A 40 17.26 -7.96 1.63
N SER A 41 18.05 -7.44 2.57
CA SER A 41 19.41 -7.88 2.82
C SER A 41 19.52 -9.35 3.26
N GLY A 42 18.44 -9.90 3.83
CA GLY A 42 18.35 -11.31 4.22
C GLY A 42 17.91 -12.26 3.12
N ASN A 43 17.72 -11.81 1.89
CA ASN A 43 17.22 -12.61 0.75
C ASN A 43 15.94 -13.40 1.09
N ILE A 44 15.03 -12.78 1.84
CA ILE A 44 13.78 -13.40 2.29
C ILE A 44 12.86 -13.55 1.08
N PRO A 45 12.44 -14.77 0.69
CA PRO A 45 11.62 -14.99 -0.51
C PRO A 45 10.30 -14.22 -0.51
N PHE A 46 9.66 -14.08 0.65
CA PHE A 46 8.44 -13.29 0.78
C PHE A 46 8.66 -11.81 0.40
N VAL A 47 9.77 -11.21 0.85
CA VAL A 47 10.09 -9.81 0.53
C VAL A 47 10.45 -9.68 -0.95
N ALA A 48 11.15 -10.66 -1.53
CA ALA A 48 11.44 -10.68 -2.96
C ALA A 48 10.14 -10.70 -3.79
N ASN A 49 9.17 -11.53 -3.41
CA ASN A 49 7.87 -11.59 -4.07
C ASN A 49 7.05 -10.31 -3.85
N ALA A 50 7.09 -9.71 -2.66
CA ALA A 50 6.44 -8.42 -2.40
C ALA A 50 7.00 -7.31 -3.30
N ASN A 51 8.30 -7.33 -3.59
CA ASN A 51 8.94 -6.36 -4.48
C ASN A 51 8.57 -6.51 -5.97
N LEU A 52 7.82 -7.53 -6.35
CA LEU A 52 7.22 -7.66 -7.69
C LEU A 52 5.88 -6.92 -7.80
N GLN A 53 5.29 -6.50 -6.67
CA GLN A 53 4.00 -5.83 -6.66
C GLN A 53 4.15 -4.34 -7.03
N ASP A 54 3.18 -3.81 -7.74
CA ASP A 54 3.11 -2.40 -8.15
C ASP A 54 2.38 -1.51 -7.12
N GLY A 55 2.09 -2.05 -5.95
CA GLY A 55 1.44 -1.35 -4.85
C GLY A 55 1.23 -2.25 -3.64
N PHE A 56 0.56 -1.70 -2.64
CA PHE A 56 0.24 -2.41 -1.40
C PHE A 56 -1.13 -3.09 -1.50
N SER A 57 -1.36 -4.08 -0.64
CA SER A 57 -2.64 -4.81 -0.60
C SER A 57 -3.83 -3.86 -0.42
N THR A 58 -4.92 -4.17 -1.12
CA THR A 58 -6.21 -3.47 -0.99
C THR A 58 -7.01 -3.85 0.26
N THR A 59 -6.57 -4.88 0.99
CA THR A 59 -7.29 -5.43 2.14
C THR A 59 -6.45 -5.59 3.40
N ALA A 60 -5.13 -5.46 3.30
CA ALA A 60 -4.25 -5.63 4.46
C ALA A 60 -4.35 -4.45 5.43
N SER A 61 -4.19 -4.73 6.71
CA SER A 61 -4.13 -3.72 7.76
C SER A 61 -2.89 -2.85 7.63
N TRP A 62 -3.03 -1.57 7.94
CA TRP A 62 -1.95 -0.61 8.05
C TRP A 62 -1.60 -0.38 9.51
N PHE A 63 -0.40 0.07 9.80
CA PHE A 63 -0.04 0.39 11.18
C PHE A 63 0.76 1.66 11.34
N ILE A 64 0.51 2.32 12.46
CA ILE A 64 1.24 3.49 12.95
C ILE A 64 1.68 3.19 14.38
N ASP A 65 2.97 3.27 14.65
CA ASP A 65 3.47 3.11 16.00
C ASP A 65 3.64 4.46 16.70
N ILE A 66 3.08 4.57 17.88
CA ILE A 66 3.16 5.76 18.74
C ILE A 66 3.84 5.38 20.05
N PHE A 67 4.82 6.16 20.49
CA PHE A 67 5.39 5.99 21.81
C PHE A 67 4.44 6.53 22.87
N GLY A 68 4.23 5.74 23.91
CA GLY A 68 3.26 5.97 24.96
C GLY A 68 1.98 5.16 24.77
N MET A 69 1.22 5.05 25.84
CA MET A 69 -0.12 4.45 25.81
C MET A 69 -1.11 5.49 25.33
N VAL A 70 -1.74 5.23 24.18
CA VAL A 70 -2.67 6.15 23.54
C VAL A 70 -4.09 5.98 24.07
N ASP A 71 -4.75 7.10 24.36
CA ASP A 71 -6.19 7.13 24.58
C ASP A 71 -6.91 6.98 23.23
N MET A 72 -7.41 5.78 22.98
CA MET A 72 -8.03 5.38 21.70
C MET A 72 -9.29 6.19 21.38
N THR A 73 -9.95 6.78 22.37
CA THR A 73 -11.14 7.60 22.15
C THR A 73 -10.82 8.90 21.42
N THR A 74 -9.57 9.33 21.47
CA THR A 74 -9.09 10.55 20.81
C THR A 74 -8.59 10.34 19.38
N VAL A 75 -8.40 9.08 18.96
CA VAL A 75 -7.78 8.76 17.65
C VAL A 75 -8.74 9.00 16.48
N PRO A 76 -10.01 8.52 16.49
CA PRO A 76 -10.89 8.61 15.32
C PRO A 76 -11.12 10.03 14.82
N ALA A 77 -11.27 10.99 15.73
CA ALA A 77 -11.48 12.41 15.39
C ALA A 77 -10.22 13.08 14.81
N ASN A 78 -9.05 12.47 15.02
CA ASN A 78 -7.76 13.01 14.62
C ASN A 78 -7.05 12.19 13.53
N LEU A 79 -7.63 11.07 13.09
CA LEU A 79 -7.13 10.28 11.97
C LEU A 79 -7.99 10.56 10.73
N LEU A 80 -7.35 11.01 9.67
CA LEU A 80 -7.95 11.24 8.36
C LEU A 80 -7.29 10.31 7.35
N ILE A 81 -8.11 9.63 6.55
CA ILE A 81 -7.66 8.84 5.40
C ILE A 81 -8.42 9.38 4.18
N LEU A 82 -7.69 9.93 3.23
CA LEU A 82 -8.25 10.53 2.01
C LEU A 82 -7.97 9.64 0.81
N ASN A 83 -8.99 9.31 0.05
CA ASN A 83 -8.81 8.76 -1.29
C ASN A 83 -8.42 9.91 -2.25
N SER A 84 -7.19 9.90 -2.78
CA SER A 84 -6.70 11.00 -3.60
C SER A 84 -7.36 11.08 -4.98
N ALA A 85 -7.94 10.00 -5.48
CA ALA A 85 -8.62 9.98 -6.77
C ALA A 85 -10.00 10.65 -6.71
N THR A 86 -10.72 10.49 -5.58
CA THR A 86 -12.06 11.09 -5.40
C THR A 86 -12.02 12.39 -4.62
N GLY A 87 -10.94 12.67 -3.88
CA GLY A 87 -10.85 13.79 -2.94
C GLY A 87 -11.72 13.61 -1.69
N LEU A 88 -12.30 12.42 -1.47
CA LEU A 88 -13.20 12.14 -0.36
C LEU A 88 -12.48 11.38 0.78
N PRO A 89 -12.75 11.73 2.04
CA PRO A 89 -12.25 10.98 3.17
C PRO A 89 -13.00 9.66 3.36
N LEU A 90 -12.28 8.64 3.83
CA LEU A 90 -12.88 7.41 4.33
C LEU A 90 -13.56 7.65 5.68
N THR A 91 -14.66 6.97 5.92
CA THR A 91 -15.47 7.11 7.14
C THR A 91 -15.11 6.01 8.15
N TYR A 92 -14.74 6.44 9.37
CA TYR A 92 -14.50 5.53 10.48
C TYR A 92 -15.73 4.67 10.79
N LYS A 93 -15.55 3.39 11.09
CA LYS A 93 -16.58 2.36 11.33
C LYS A 93 -17.43 1.99 10.10
N THR A 94 -17.24 2.64 8.95
CA THR A 94 -17.91 2.31 7.68
C THR A 94 -16.94 1.77 6.65
N ASP A 95 -15.82 2.45 6.47
CA ASP A 95 -14.80 2.10 5.49
C ASP A 95 -13.56 1.49 6.14
N PHE A 96 -13.28 1.88 7.38
CA PHE A 96 -12.17 1.33 8.16
C PHE A 96 -12.46 1.32 9.66
N GLU A 97 -11.70 0.49 10.37
CA GLU A 97 -11.68 0.41 11.83
C GLU A 97 -10.27 0.67 12.36
N ILE A 98 -10.19 1.07 13.63
CA ILE A 98 -8.92 1.30 14.32
C ILE A 98 -8.87 0.38 15.53
N GLN A 99 -7.85 -0.47 15.57
CA GLN A 99 -7.55 -1.35 16.68
C GLN A 99 -6.17 -1.06 17.24
N THR A 100 -5.85 -1.66 18.38
CA THR A 100 -4.50 -1.62 18.94
C THR A 100 -3.88 -3.01 18.95
N SER A 101 -2.58 -3.07 18.74
CA SER A 101 -1.80 -4.28 18.85
C SER A 101 -0.58 -4.02 19.72
N THR A 102 -0.12 -5.05 20.41
CA THR A 102 1.13 -5.01 21.14
C THR A 102 2.29 -5.24 20.18
N VAL A 103 3.25 -4.32 20.18
CA VAL A 103 4.49 -4.49 19.42
C VAL A 103 5.36 -5.53 20.10
N LYS A 104 5.74 -6.58 19.37
CA LYS A 104 6.62 -7.65 19.84
C LYS A 104 7.96 -7.59 19.13
N ASP A 105 9.02 -8.05 19.77
CA ASP A 105 10.32 -8.25 19.12
C ASP A 105 10.34 -9.55 18.28
N SER A 106 11.50 -9.84 17.69
CA SER A 106 11.70 -11.04 16.89
C SER A 106 11.54 -12.36 17.68
N SER A 107 11.61 -12.29 19.01
CA SER A 107 11.39 -13.43 19.93
C SER A 107 9.95 -13.53 20.43
N GLY A 108 9.06 -12.64 19.94
CA GLY A 108 7.66 -12.61 20.35
C GLY A 108 7.40 -11.93 21.71
N ILE A 109 8.42 -11.31 22.30
CA ILE A 109 8.31 -10.60 23.58
C ILE A 109 7.83 -9.18 23.33
N PRO A 110 6.85 -8.64 24.10
CA PRO A 110 6.43 -7.24 23.99
C PRO A 110 7.64 -6.29 24.13
N ILE A 111 7.90 -5.49 23.12
CA ILE A 111 9.10 -4.68 23.05
C ILE A 111 9.10 -3.57 24.11
N ASN A 112 7.94 -3.02 24.40
CA ASN A 112 7.79 -1.95 25.39
C ASN A 112 6.32 -1.75 25.75
N ALA A 113 6.01 -1.78 27.04
CA ALA A 113 4.67 -1.48 27.55
C ALA A 113 4.21 -0.02 27.29
N GLN A 114 5.14 0.84 26.83
CA GLN A 114 4.88 2.25 26.53
C GLN A 114 4.70 2.52 25.03
N ARG A 115 4.46 1.52 24.19
CA ARG A 115 4.29 1.70 22.76
C ARG A 115 2.93 1.19 22.31
N THR A 116 2.15 2.05 21.70
CA THR A 116 0.88 1.69 21.06
C THR A 116 1.09 1.53 19.56
N ARG A 117 0.72 0.39 19.01
CA ARG A 117 0.54 0.21 17.57
C ARG A 117 -0.94 0.42 17.25
N LEU A 118 -1.23 1.44 16.49
CA LEU A 118 -2.53 1.61 15.87
C LEU A 118 -2.59 0.71 14.63
N LEU A 119 -3.57 -0.19 14.56
CA LEU A 119 -3.91 -0.94 13.37
C LEU A 119 -5.10 -0.25 12.71
N ILE A 120 -4.96 0.07 11.44
CA ILE A 120 -6.02 0.62 10.60
C ILE A 120 -6.44 -0.50 9.67
N GLU A 121 -7.64 -0.99 9.85
CA GLU A 121 -8.15 -2.16 9.14
C GLU A 121 -9.24 -1.71 8.15
N PRO A 122 -9.03 -1.86 6.83
CA PRO A 122 -10.09 -1.63 5.87
C PRO A 122 -11.24 -2.61 6.09
N LEU A 123 -12.47 -2.11 6.22
CA LEU A 123 -13.70 -2.91 6.33
C LEU A 123 -14.24 -3.32 4.97
N LYS A 124 -13.74 -2.70 3.91
CA LYS A 124 -14.03 -3.00 2.51
C LYS A 124 -12.73 -2.99 1.72
N PRO A 125 -12.63 -3.76 0.63
CA PRO A 125 -11.48 -3.64 -0.26
C PRO A 125 -11.32 -2.19 -0.73
N LEU A 126 -10.11 -1.68 -0.64
CA LEU A 126 -9.75 -0.37 -1.15
C LEU A 126 -9.73 -0.40 -2.68
N ALA A 127 -9.98 0.74 -3.32
CA ALA A 127 -9.87 0.84 -4.77
C ALA A 127 -8.44 0.47 -5.22
N PRO A 128 -8.29 -0.36 -6.27
CA PRO A 128 -6.97 -0.72 -6.79
C PRO A 128 -6.30 0.47 -7.48
N ASN A 129 -4.97 0.41 -7.59
CA ASN A 129 -4.15 1.43 -8.24
C ASN A 129 -4.51 2.86 -7.80
N THR A 130 -4.76 3.02 -6.50
CA THR A 130 -5.25 4.28 -5.92
C THR A 130 -4.36 4.70 -4.76
N THR A 131 -3.99 5.97 -4.75
CA THR A 131 -3.22 6.56 -3.64
C THR A 131 -4.17 7.02 -2.54
N TYR A 132 -3.91 6.57 -1.33
CA TYR A 132 -4.58 7.04 -0.10
C TYR A 132 -3.60 7.89 0.69
N ILE A 133 -4.08 9.01 1.21
CA ILE A 133 -3.32 9.91 2.07
C ILE A 133 -3.78 9.70 3.50
N VAL A 134 -2.86 9.37 4.38
CA VAL A 134 -3.12 9.15 5.81
C VAL A 134 -2.53 10.31 6.60
N VAL A 135 -3.35 10.93 7.44
CA VAL A 135 -2.94 12.03 8.32
C VAL A 135 -3.39 11.75 9.74
N LEU A 136 -2.45 11.83 10.65
CA LEU A 136 -2.72 11.92 12.07
C LEU A 136 -2.55 13.38 12.50
N LYS A 137 -3.62 14.00 13.01
CA LYS A 137 -3.64 15.38 13.48
C LYS A 137 -3.32 15.47 14.96
N LYS A 138 -2.89 16.65 15.41
CA LYS A 138 -2.81 16.98 16.84
C LYS A 138 -4.20 16.87 17.49
N GLY A 139 -4.22 16.43 18.73
CA GLY A 139 -5.45 16.13 19.47
C GLY A 139 -5.46 14.72 20.02
N VAL A 140 -4.61 13.83 19.48
CA VAL A 140 -4.41 12.51 20.06
C VAL A 140 -3.72 12.63 21.41
N LYS A 141 -4.30 11.99 22.42
CA LYS A 141 -3.82 12.02 23.81
C LYS A 141 -3.26 10.66 24.23
N THR A 142 -2.41 10.69 25.21
CA THR A 142 -2.00 9.50 25.94
C THR A 142 -2.96 9.25 27.11
N THR A 143 -3.00 8.01 27.61
CA THR A 143 -3.87 7.62 28.74
C THR A 143 -3.65 8.42 30.03
N ASN A 144 -2.48 9.04 30.18
CA ASN A 144 -2.16 9.95 31.29
C ASN A 144 -2.47 11.43 30.97
N GLY A 145 -3.21 11.72 29.88
CA GLY A 145 -3.65 13.07 29.51
C GLY A 145 -2.63 13.89 28.72
N GLY A 146 -1.41 13.39 28.51
CA GLY A 146 -0.40 14.07 27.70
C GLY A 146 -0.79 14.11 26.22
N MET A 147 -0.30 15.11 25.49
CA MET A 147 -0.52 15.24 24.04
C MET A 147 0.57 14.49 23.26
N VAL A 148 0.15 13.67 22.28
CA VAL A 148 1.10 13.08 21.34
C VAL A 148 1.74 14.18 20.50
N GLN A 149 3.07 14.12 20.34
CA GLN A 149 3.86 15.08 19.58
C GLN A 149 4.41 14.44 18.31
N PRO A 150 4.62 15.21 17.23
CA PRO A 150 5.29 14.70 16.04
C PRO A 150 6.73 14.30 16.34
N SER A 151 7.25 13.31 15.62
CA SER A 151 8.66 12.96 15.74
C SER A 151 9.55 14.08 15.22
N TYR A 152 10.78 14.17 15.74
CA TYR A 152 11.75 15.12 15.20
C TYR A 152 11.95 14.94 13.69
N MET A 153 12.05 13.69 13.24
CA MET A 153 12.18 13.38 11.81
C MET A 153 10.99 13.88 11.00
N PHE A 154 9.76 13.69 11.48
CA PHE A 154 8.59 14.21 10.79
C PHE A 154 8.58 15.74 10.75
N ASN A 155 8.90 16.41 11.87
CA ASN A 155 9.04 17.87 11.90
C ASN A 155 10.10 18.37 10.90
N LEU A 156 11.20 17.64 10.78
CA LEU A 156 12.24 17.95 9.81
C LEU A 156 11.71 17.84 8.37
N LEU A 157 11.05 16.74 8.07
CA LEU A 157 10.49 16.47 6.74
C LEU A 157 9.26 17.34 6.41
N ASN A 158 8.53 17.85 7.40
CA ASN A 158 7.41 18.77 7.20
C ASN A 158 7.81 20.25 7.25
N SER A 159 9.08 20.55 7.40
CA SER A 159 9.60 21.92 7.42
C SER A 159 9.67 22.54 6.03
N ASP A 160 9.52 23.86 5.95
CA ASP A 160 9.74 24.62 4.71
C ASP A 160 11.22 24.77 4.37
N THR A 161 12.12 24.68 5.38
CA THR A 161 13.56 24.77 5.19
C THR A 161 14.14 23.48 4.63
N LYS A 162 14.96 23.58 3.58
CA LYS A 162 15.65 22.42 3.00
C LYS A 162 16.54 21.74 4.04
N ILE A 163 16.62 20.42 3.95
CA ILE A 163 17.48 19.60 4.84
C ILE A 163 18.95 20.00 4.71
N THR A 164 19.39 20.32 3.48
CA THR A 164 20.78 20.71 3.18
C THR A 164 21.17 22.06 3.77
N ASP A 165 20.19 22.94 3.98
CA ASP A 165 20.42 24.30 4.47
C ASP A 165 20.32 24.40 6.00
N ARG A 166 20.10 23.28 6.66
CA ARG A 166 19.96 23.21 8.12
C ARG A 166 21.26 22.85 8.81
N SER A 167 21.52 23.52 9.93
CA SER A 167 22.69 23.30 10.81
C SER A 167 22.38 22.45 12.04
N ASP A 168 21.27 21.70 12.03
CA ASP A 168 20.86 20.88 13.18
C ASP A 168 21.94 19.83 13.52
N SER A 169 22.31 19.74 14.78
CA SER A 169 23.26 18.73 15.27
C SER A 169 22.80 17.29 15.01
N TYR A 170 21.50 17.07 14.94
CA TYR A 170 20.92 15.78 14.57
C TYR A 170 21.32 15.36 13.15
N LEU A 171 21.47 16.30 12.23
CA LEU A 171 21.81 16.05 10.82
C LEU A 171 23.30 15.77 10.59
N THR A 172 24.16 15.99 11.57
CA THR A 172 25.61 15.71 11.46
C THR A 172 25.90 14.21 11.30
N ARG A 173 24.97 13.35 11.75
CA ARG A 173 25.08 11.89 11.63
C ARG A 173 24.80 11.34 10.22
N PHE A 174 24.26 12.17 9.34
CA PHE A 174 23.91 11.78 7.98
C PHE A 174 24.97 12.28 6.99
N SER A 175 25.37 11.42 6.08
CA SER A 175 26.20 11.77 4.94
C SER A 175 25.46 12.73 3.99
N ALA A 176 26.20 13.35 3.07
CA ALA A 176 25.60 14.22 2.05
C ALA A 176 24.55 13.48 1.18
N ALA A 177 24.82 12.22 0.83
CA ALA A 177 23.89 11.39 0.06
C ALA A 177 22.60 11.09 0.85
N GLU A 178 22.71 10.77 2.14
CA GLU A 178 21.54 10.53 3.00
C GLU A 178 20.72 11.80 3.20
N LYS A 179 21.36 12.97 3.34
CA LYS A 179 20.67 14.26 3.40
C LYS A 179 19.93 14.57 2.09
N ALA A 180 20.52 14.25 0.95
CA ALA A 180 19.85 14.39 -0.35
C ALA A 180 18.62 13.47 -0.45
N ASN A 181 18.72 12.23 0.02
CA ASN A 181 17.59 11.31 0.09
C ASN A 181 16.48 11.81 1.03
N LEU A 182 16.84 12.37 2.19
CA LEU A 182 15.88 12.99 3.10
C LEU A 182 15.22 14.22 2.48
N GLU A 183 15.95 15.02 1.71
CA GLU A 183 15.39 16.17 0.99
C GLU A 183 14.41 15.73 -0.10
N ALA A 184 14.73 14.66 -0.84
CA ALA A 184 13.80 14.06 -1.79
C ALA A 184 12.52 13.55 -1.10
N LEU A 185 12.66 12.84 0.03
CA LEU A 185 11.53 12.39 0.84
C LEU A 185 10.70 13.58 1.36
N ARG A 186 11.34 14.65 1.80
CA ARG A 186 10.69 15.87 2.25
C ARG A 186 9.84 16.49 1.12
N THR A 187 10.42 16.70 -0.04
CA THR A 187 9.78 17.44 -1.13
C THR A 187 8.75 16.60 -1.88
N LEU A 188 9.09 15.36 -2.22
CA LEU A 188 8.28 14.52 -3.11
C LEU A 188 7.17 13.77 -2.39
N LEU A 189 7.33 13.48 -1.10
CA LEU A 189 6.34 12.73 -0.34
C LEU A 189 5.71 13.58 0.76
N VAL A 190 6.45 13.97 1.79
CA VAL A 190 5.83 14.57 2.99
C VAL A 190 5.23 15.94 2.69
N ARG A 191 6.02 16.88 2.16
CA ARG A 191 5.52 18.24 1.85
C ARG A 191 4.47 18.23 0.75
N LYS A 192 4.66 17.41 -0.28
CA LYS A 192 3.64 17.26 -1.33
C LYS A 192 2.32 16.80 -0.72
N THR A 193 2.34 15.77 0.13
CA THR A 193 1.16 15.24 0.81
C THR A 193 0.49 16.29 1.68
N VAL A 194 1.24 16.96 2.56
CA VAL A 194 0.69 17.99 3.45
C VAL A 194 0.12 19.18 2.64
N ASN A 195 0.82 19.64 1.61
CA ASN A 195 0.34 20.74 0.77
C ASN A 195 -0.93 20.36 -0.01
N THR A 196 -1.04 19.14 -0.50
CA THR A 196 -2.28 18.65 -1.14
C THR A 196 -3.46 18.72 -0.17
N LEU A 197 -3.27 18.34 1.08
CA LEU A 197 -4.32 18.36 2.10
C LEU A 197 -4.69 19.79 2.52
N LYS A 198 -3.71 20.70 2.63
CA LYS A 198 -3.93 22.11 2.92
C LYS A 198 -4.77 22.81 1.84
N ALA A 199 -4.67 22.35 0.60
CA ALA A 199 -5.47 22.87 -0.50
C ALA A 199 -6.96 22.45 -0.45
N ILE A 200 -7.34 21.62 0.52
CA ILE A 200 -8.73 21.16 0.74
C ILE A 200 -9.21 21.69 2.11
N PRO A 201 -9.72 22.94 2.19
CA PRO A 201 -10.04 23.61 3.45
C PRO A 201 -10.95 22.82 4.39
N PRO A 202 -11.98 22.06 3.93
CA PRO A 202 -12.85 21.29 4.81
C PRO A 202 -12.12 20.23 5.66
N LEU A 203 -10.91 19.78 5.25
CA LEU A 203 -10.11 18.81 5.99
C LEU A 203 -9.45 19.42 7.23
N GLY A 204 -9.33 20.75 7.29
CA GLY A 204 -8.75 21.48 8.42
C GLY A 204 -7.28 21.10 8.68
N VAL A 205 -6.51 20.76 7.65
CA VAL A 205 -5.08 20.40 7.77
C VAL A 205 -4.22 21.65 7.63
N THR A 206 -3.28 21.83 8.54
CA THR A 206 -2.28 22.91 8.53
C THR A 206 -0.91 22.36 8.89
N ASP A 207 0.17 23.06 8.56
CA ASP A 207 1.52 22.63 8.93
C ASP A 207 1.70 22.39 10.44
N ASN A 208 0.96 23.18 11.24
CA ASN A 208 1.08 23.16 12.69
C ASN A 208 0.23 22.10 13.38
N ASN A 209 -0.76 21.50 12.72
CA ASN A 209 -1.65 20.52 13.34
C ASN A 209 -1.43 19.08 12.90
N VAL A 210 -0.40 18.80 12.11
CA VAL A 210 -0.06 17.45 11.65
C VAL A 210 0.95 16.81 12.57
N LEU A 211 0.65 15.60 13.05
CA LEU A 211 1.58 14.72 13.79
C LEU A 211 2.34 13.81 12.82
N LEU A 212 1.64 13.33 11.79
CA LEU A 212 2.15 12.45 10.75
C LEU A 212 1.30 12.61 9.51
N ALA A 213 1.95 12.63 8.33
CA ALA A 213 1.27 12.52 7.04
C ALA A 213 2.12 11.65 6.10
N TYR A 214 1.48 10.75 5.39
CA TYR A 214 2.13 9.87 4.41
C TYR A 214 1.11 9.35 3.40
N SER A 215 1.60 8.80 2.30
CA SER A 215 0.76 8.20 1.26
C SER A 215 0.98 6.70 1.14
N ILE A 216 -0.04 6.02 0.68
CA ILE A 216 -0.08 4.59 0.42
C ILE A 216 -0.74 4.40 -0.93
N THR A 217 -0.07 3.74 -1.86
CA THR A 217 -0.65 3.40 -3.16
C THR A 217 -0.96 1.91 -3.21
N THR A 218 -2.23 1.58 -3.48
CA THR A 218 -2.70 0.21 -3.58
C THR A 218 -2.25 -0.42 -4.89
N GLN A 219 -2.03 -1.74 -4.87
CA GLN A 219 -1.67 -2.51 -6.05
C GLN A 219 -2.80 -2.54 -7.09
N SER A 220 -2.43 -2.75 -8.35
CA SER A 220 -3.39 -3.12 -9.39
C SER A 220 -3.88 -4.56 -9.14
N THR A 221 -5.17 -4.81 -9.41
CA THR A 221 -5.78 -6.14 -9.23
C THR A 221 -6.07 -6.83 -10.55
N THR A 222 -6.17 -6.08 -11.64
CA THR A 222 -6.57 -6.60 -12.97
C THR A 222 -5.45 -6.51 -14.01
N LYS A 223 -4.36 -5.81 -13.73
CA LYS A 223 -3.29 -5.48 -14.70
C LYS A 223 -2.79 -6.69 -15.50
N THR A 224 -2.56 -7.82 -14.85
CA THR A 224 -2.12 -9.04 -15.53
C THR A 224 -3.19 -9.55 -16.49
N LEU A 225 -4.45 -9.57 -16.07
CA LEU A 225 -5.57 -9.99 -16.91
C LEU A 225 -5.78 -9.02 -18.08
N ASP A 226 -5.67 -7.71 -17.83
CA ASP A 226 -5.79 -6.67 -18.83
C ASP A 226 -4.68 -6.79 -19.89
N MET A 227 -3.44 -7.07 -19.46
CA MET A 227 -2.31 -7.33 -20.35
C MET A 227 -2.51 -8.60 -21.17
N MET A 228 -3.03 -9.67 -20.57
CA MET A 228 -3.36 -10.91 -21.28
C MET A 228 -4.49 -10.66 -22.29
N ALA A 229 -5.54 -9.97 -21.91
CA ALA A 229 -6.64 -9.62 -22.80
C ALA A 229 -6.16 -8.75 -23.97
N ALA A 230 -5.33 -7.74 -23.71
CA ALA A 230 -4.75 -6.88 -24.74
C ALA A 230 -3.84 -7.69 -25.69
N LYS A 231 -3.03 -8.63 -25.16
CA LYS A 231 -2.20 -9.50 -25.97
C LYS A 231 -3.05 -10.41 -26.88
N ILE A 232 -4.08 -11.06 -26.32
CA ILE A 232 -5.01 -11.89 -27.08
C ILE A 232 -5.68 -11.05 -28.17
N ALA A 233 -6.17 -9.85 -27.85
CA ALA A 233 -6.80 -8.96 -28.82
C ALA A 233 -5.84 -8.52 -29.93
N SER A 234 -4.56 -8.24 -29.60
CA SER A 234 -3.55 -7.86 -30.60
C SER A 234 -3.15 -9.02 -31.51
N GLU A 235 -3.27 -10.25 -31.02
CA GLU A 235 -2.94 -11.49 -31.77
C GLU A 235 -4.17 -12.13 -32.41
N ALA A 236 -5.38 -11.59 -32.20
CA ALA A 236 -6.62 -12.13 -32.76
C ALA A 236 -6.61 -12.27 -34.29
N ALA A 237 -5.87 -11.40 -34.98
CA ALA A 237 -5.64 -11.52 -36.44
C ALA A 237 -4.71 -12.69 -36.84
N MET A 238 -3.97 -13.25 -35.90
CA MET A 238 -3.09 -14.42 -36.11
C MET A 238 -3.73 -15.72 -35.60
N ASN A 239 -4.83 -15.63 -34.89
CA ASN A 239 -5.60 -16.78 -34.36
C ASN A 239 -6.58 -17.25 -35.45
N GLU A 240 -6.07 -17.81 -36.54
CA GLU A 240 -6.93 -18.47 -37.50
C GLU A 240 -7.47 -19.76 -36.88
N ILE A 241 -8.77 -19.81 -36.67
CA ILE A 241 -9.47 -21.09 -36.51
C ILE A 241 -9.67 -21.66 -37.88
N ALA A 242 -8.82 -22.56 -38.29
CA ALA A 242 -9.05 -23.33 -39.48
C ALA A 242 -10.02 -24.47 -39.14
N ALA A 243 -11.30 -24.27 -39.36
CA ALA A 243 -12.32 -25.26 -39.12
C ALA A 243 -12.87 -25.75 -40.47
N VAL A 244 -12.87 -27.06 -40.69
CA VAL A 244 -13.42 -27.71 -41.88
C VAL A 244 -14.61 -28.55 -41.46
N PRO A 245 -15.76 -28.40 -42.12
CA PRO A 245 -16.89 -29.29 -41.89
C PRO A 245 -16.53 -30.72 -42.24
N ILE A 246 -16.84 -31.65 -41.38
CA ILE A 246 -16.57 -33.07 -41.66
C ILE A 246 -17.74 -33.75 -42.44
N GLY A 247 -18.76 -32.99 -42.78
CA GLY A 247 -19.95 -33.50 -43.49
C GLY A 247 -20.81 -34.43 -42.66
N GLN A 248 -20.73 -34.37 -41.35
CA GLN A 248 -21.52 -35.16 -40.43
C GLN A 248 -22.20 -34.25 -39.39
N THR A 249 -23.37 -34.62 -38.95
CA THR A 249 -24.08 -33.95 -37.84
C THR A 249 -23.58 -34.50 -36.50
N VAL A 250 -23.83 -33.73 -35.43
CA VAL A 250 -23.54 -34.15 -34.04
C VAL A 250 -24.20 -35.50 -33.73
N ALA A 251 -25.44 -35.74 -34.20
CA ALA A 251 -26.13 -37.00 -34.01
C ALA A 251 -25.38 -38.17 -34.65
N GLN A 252 -24.87 -37.98 -35.87
CA GLN A 252 -24.12 -39.03 -36.60
C GLN A 252 -22.80 -39.38 -35.92
N VAL A 253 -22.07 -38.35 -35.45
CA VAL A 253 -20.80 -38.56 -34.75
C VAL A 253 -21.02 -39.24 -33.40
N LEU A 254 -22.01 -38.85 -32.65
CA LEU A 254 -22.35 -39.50 -31.38
C LEU A 254 -22.82 -40.92 -31.54
N THR A 255 -23.63 -41.22 -32.58
CA THR A 255 -24.04 -42.59 -32.92
C THR A 255 -22.81 -43.46 -33.29
N ALA A 256 -21.91 -42.92 -34.09
CA ALA A 256 -20.68 -43.63 -34.45
C ALA A 256 -19.76 -43.88 -33.24
N ALA A 257 -19.81 -43.01 -32.22
CA ALA A 257 -19.12 -43.18 -30.94
C ALA A 257 -19.84 -44.11 -29.96
N GLY A 258 -20.98 -44.75 -30.38
CA GLY A 258 -21.72 -45.67 -29.52
C GLY A 258 -22.65 -44.98 -28.49
N GLN A 259 -22.90 -43.69 -28.61
CA GLN A 259 -23.82 -42.97 -27.77
C GLN A 259 -25.28 -43.21 -28.22
N THR A 260 -26.12 -43.61 -27.27
CA THR A 260 -27.56 -43.92 -27.53
C THR A 260 -28.52 -42.74 -27.30
N THR A 261 -28.02 -41.69 -26.68
CA THR A 261 -28.77 -40.45 -26.42
C THR A 261 -28.09 -39.26 -27.08
N THR A 262 -28.82 -38.54 -27.91
CA THR A 262 -28.34 -37.32 -28.57
C THR A 262 -28.96 -36.08 -27.94
N PRO A 263 -28.24 -34.96 -27.86
CA PRO A 263 -28.79 -33.68 -27.42
C PRO A 263 -29.89 -33.20 -28.38
N PRO A 264 -30.79 -32.31 -27.91
CA PRO A 264 -31.76 -31.66 -28.79
C PRO A 264 -31.08 -30.97 -29.97
N ASN A 265 -31.63 -31.09 -31.18
CA ASN A 265 -31.11 -30.54 -32.43
C ASN A 265 -29.74 -31.08 -32.89
N ALA A 266 -29.30 -32.21 -32.37
CA ALA A 266 -28.00 -32.84 -32.79
C ALA A 266 -27.99 -33.24 -34.25
N ASP A 267 -29.14 -33.52 -34.86
CA ASP A 267 -29.37 -33.81 -36.27
C ASP A 267 -29.29 -32.57 -37.18
N GLN A 268 -29.43 -31.37 -36.59
CA GLN A 268 -29.37 -30.08 -37.30
C GLN A 268 -28.05 -29.33 -37.05
N THR A 269 -27.18 -29.91 -36.28
CA THR A 269 -25.88 -29.29 -35.91
C THR A 269 -24.73 -29.98 -36.61
N ASP A 270 -24.01 -29.25 -37.49
CA ASP A 270 -22.85 -29.73 -38.17
C ASP A 270 -21.61 -29.79 -37.27
N VAL A 271 -20.76 -30.80 -37.53
CA VAL A 271 -19.48 -30.93 -36.81
C VAL A 271 -18.35 -30.39 -37.67
N TYR A 272 -17.53 -29.56 -37.06
CA TYR A 272 -16.30 -29.02 -37.65
C TYR A 272 -15.10 -29.53 -36.87
N VAL A 273 -14.05 -29.86 -37.59
CA VAL A 273 -12.73 -30.20 -37.03
C VAL A 273 -11.74 -29.15 -37.47
N GLY A 274 -10.98 -28.64 -36.52
CA GLY A 274 -10.04 -27.58 -36.81
C GLY A 274 -8.89 -27.49 -35.83
N THR A 275 -7.96 -26.61 -36.12
CA THR A 275 -6.85 -26.26 -35.24
C THR A 275 -7.02 -24.83 -34.75
N LEU A 276 -6.80 -24.63 -33.48
CA LEU A 276 -6.72 -23.32 -32.85
C LEU A 276 -5.28 -23.07 -32.44
N LYS A 277 -4.66 -22.01 -32.96
CA LYS A 277 -3.36 -21.54 -32.45
C LYS A 277 -3.62 -20.69 -31.20
N VAL A 278 -3.17 -21.15 -30.07
CA VAL A 278 -3.27 -20.44 -28.81
C VAL A 278 -1.91 -19.83 -28.50
N PRO A 279 -1.79 -18.52 -28.28
CA PRO A 279 -0.54 -17.91 -27.83
C PRO A 279 -0.23 -18.36 -26.38
N TYR A 280 1.02 -18.67 -26.12
CA TYR A 280 1.55 -19.00 -24.79
C TYR A 280 2.21 -17.80 -24.16
#